data_3fca52bdb0c8022df663923a64b115b0
#
_entry.id   3fca52bdb0c8022df663923a64b115b0
#
_cell.length_a   1.000
_cell.length_b   1.000
_cell.length_c   1.000
_cell.angle_alpha   90.00
_cell.angle_beta   90.00
_cell.angle_gamma   90.00
#
_symmetry.space_group_name_H-M   'P 1'
#
loop_
_entity.id
_entity.type
_entity.pdbx_description
1 polymer ?
#
loop_
_entity_poly.entity_id
_entity_poly.type
_entity_poly.pdbx_seq_one_letter_code
_entity_poly.pdbx_strand_id
1 'polypeptide(L)'
;KFGFPVDTTIGGTPQPNPWTEDWPSFFREQRVGHQLRLIRQPKLDRLWQEVLDATGGLQKLFEDGEVRPSLLHGDLWNGNLASGGSGPPVIYDPATYYG
;
A
#
# COMPACT_ATOMS: atom_id res chain seq x y z
N LYS A 1 3.18 -8.64 -11.42
CA LYS A 1 3.85 -7.38 -11.04
C LYS A 1 2.90 -6.53 -10.22
N PHE A 2 3.45 -5.79 -9.27
CA PHE A 2 2.76 -4.87 -8.38
C PHE A 2 3.07 -3.44 -8.80
N GLY A 3 2.09 -2.54 -8.74
CA GLY A 3 2.22 -1.17 -9.22
C GLY A 3 1.01 -0.70 -10.02
N PHE A 4 1.19 0.36 -10.82
CA PHE A 4 0.13 0.87 -11.69
C PHE A 4 0.75 1.64 -12.86
N PRO A 5 0.07 1.77 -14.01
CA PRO A 5 0.62 2.50 -15.16
C PRO A 5 0.95 3.96 -14.90
N VAL A 6 0.32 4.56 -13.90
CA VAL A 6 0.54 5.96 -13.49
C VAL A 6 0.61 6.04 -11.96
N ASP A 7 1.28 7.05 -11.46
CA ASP A 7 1.18 7.38 -10.04
C ASP A 7 -0.24 7.86 -9.72
N THR A 8 -0.71 7.48 -8.54
CA THR A 8 -2.02 7.89 -8.02
C THR A 8 -1.83 8.91 -6.90
N THR A 9 -2.90 9.26 -6.21
CA THR A 9 -2.85 10.08 -5.00
C THR A 9 -3.64 9.40 -3.89
N ILE A 10 -3.18 9.57 -2.67
CA ILE A 10 -3.94 9.22 -1.48
C ILE A 10 -4.16 10.51 -0.68
N GLY A 11 -5.42 10.96 -0.59
CA GLY A 11 -5.68 12.33 -0.23
C GLY A 11 -5.00 13.31 -1.21
N GLY A 12 -4.27 14.30 -0.69
CA GLY A 12 -3.45 15.22 -1.50
C GLY A 12 -2.00 14.74 -1.72
N THR A 13 -1.64 13.53 -1.29
CA THR A 13 -0.27 13.03 -1.32
C THR A 13 -0.03 12.15 -2.53
N PRO A 14 0.98 12.41 -3.37
CA PRO A 14 1.37 11.52 -4.46
C PRO A 14 1.70 10.12 -3.94
N GLN A 15 1.21 9.10 -4.63
CA GLN A 15 1.43 7.70 -4.33
C GLN A 15 2.14 7.04 -5.53
N PRO A 16 3.46 6.79 -5.44
CA PRO A 16 4.21 6.23 -6.54
C PRO A 16 3.86 4.76 -6.78
N ASN A 17 3.77 4.39 -8.05
CA ASN A 17 3.36 3.06 -8.48
C ASN A 17 4.31 2.43 -9.53
N PRO A 18 5.64 2.54 -9.38
CA PRO A 18 6.53 1.87 -10.32
C PRO A 18 6.31 0.36 -10.27
N TRP A 19 6.34 -0.30 -11.44
CA TRP A 19 6.16 -1.75 -11.50
C TRP A 19 7.29 -2.50 -10.78
N THR A 20 6.92 -3.36 -9.85
CA THR A 20 7.81 -4.18 -9.02
C THR A 20 7.42 -5.66 -9.14
N GLU A 21 8.39 -6.55 -9.11
CA GLU A 21 8.15 -7.98 -9.33
C GLU A 21 7.52 -8.67 -8.11
N ASP A 22 7.88 -8.26 -6.89
CA ASP A 22 7.39 -8.88 -5.67
C ASP A 22 6.68 -7.88 -4.73
N TRP A 23 5.71 -8.39 -4.00
CA TRP A 23 4.89 -7.59 -3.09
C TRP A 23 5.67 -7.03 -1.89
N PRO A 24 6.51 -7.81 -1.17
CA PRO A 24 7.29 -7.27 -0.06
C PRO A 24 8.13 -6.05 -0.44
N SER A 25 8.80 -6.11 -1.58
CA SER A 25 9.60 -4.98 -2.08
C SER A 25 8.74 -3.78 -2.46
N PHE A 26 7.63 -4.00 -3.17
CA PHE A 26 6.71 -2.92 -3.51
C PHE A 26 6.16 -2.22 -2.25
N PHE A 27 5.64 -3.00 -1.31
CA PHE A 27 5.04 -2.45 -0.08
C PHE A 27 6.09 -1.72 0.77
N ARG A 28 7.27 -2.33 0.93
CA ARG A 28 8.38 -1.72 1.68
C ARG A 28 8.81 -0.38 1.10
N GLU A 29 9.01 -0.29 -0.21
CA GLU A 29 9.60 0.90 -0.83
C GLU A 29 8.55 1.96 -1.21
N GLN A 30 7.46 1.52 -1.83
CA GLN A 30 6.49 2.43 -2.45
C GLN A 30 5.32 2.77 -1.53
N ARG A 31 5.16 2.08 -0.42
CA ARG A 31 4.11 2.38 0.56
C ARG A 31 4.74 2.88 1.87
N VAL A 32 5.27 2.02 2.69
CA VAL A 32 5.82 2.42 4.00
C VAL A 32 7.04 3.32 3.85
N GLY A 33 8.01 2.92 3.04
CA GLY A 33 9.24 3.71 2.82
C GLY A 33 8.95 5.09 2.24
N HIS A 34 8.01 5.19 1.30
CA HIS A 34 7.58 6.48 0.75
C HIS A 34 7.03 7.41 1.84
N GLN A 35 6.11 6.92 2.68
CA GLN A 35 5.54 7.71 3.77
C GLN A 35 6.60 8.14 4.79
N LEU A 36 7.52 7.25 5.16
CA LEU A 36 8.61 7.58 6.08
C LEU A 36 9.52 8.69 5.54
N ARG A 37 9.81 8.69 4.25
CA ARG A 37 10.59 9.77 3.61
C ARG A 37 9.88 11.13 3.68
N LEU A 38 8.56 11.14 3.65
CA LEU A 38 7.76 12.36 3.80
C LEU A 38 7.66 12.83 5.25
N ILE A 39 7.52 11.90 6.20
CA ILE A 39 7.37 12.19 7.64
C ILE A 39 8.69 12.72 8.24
N ARG A 40 9.82 12.17 7.82
CA ARG A 40 11.18 12.57 8.27
C ARG A 40 11.35 12.54 9.79
N GLN A 41 10.93 11.45 10.44
CA GLN A 41 11.12 11.25 11.87
C GLN A 41 12.10 10.11 12.15
N PRO A 42 13.31 10.40 12.65
CA PRO A 42 14.36 9.39 12.91
C PRO A 42 13.91 8.23 13.81
N LYS A 43 13.00 8.49 14.75
CA LYS A 43 12.45 7.43 15.61
C LYS A 43 11.67 6.39 14.80
N LEU A 44 10.85 6.83 13.85
CA LEU A 44 10.08 5.94 12.98
C LEU A 44 10.99 5.18 12.01
N ASP A 45 12.02 5.84 11.49
CA ASP A 45 13.01 5.20 10.63
C ASP A 45 13.73 4.07 11.35
N ARG A 46 14.13 4.26 12.61
CA ARG A 46 14.75 3.21 13.45
C ARG A 46 13.79 2.05 13.71
N LEU A 47 12.55 2.32 14.07
CA LEU A 47 11.55 1.27 14.28
C LEU A 47 11.28 0.47 13.00
N TRP A 48 11.21 1.16 11.88
CA TRP A 48 11.04 0.50 10.58
C TRP A 48 12.24 -0.40 10.25
N GLN A 49 13.46 0.07 10.49
CA GLN A 49 14.66 -0.74 10.30
C GLN A 49 14.65 -2.00 11.18
N GLU A 50 14.21 -1.90 12.44
CA GLU A 50 14.04 -3.07 13.32
C GLU A 50 13.04 -4.09 12.74
N VAL A 51 11.92 -3.62 12.18
CA VAL A 51 10.95 -4.48 11.49
C VAL A 51 11.57 -5.17 10.28
N LEU A 52 12.31 -4.44 9.46
CA LEU A 52 12.97 -5.00 8.27
C LEU A 52 14.02 -6.05 8.65
N ASP A 53 14.82 -5.78 9.68
CA ASP A 53 15.84 -6.73 10.17
C ASP A 53 15.20 -8.02 10.71
N ALA A 54 14.10 -7.89 11.48
CA ALA A 54 13.40 -9.03 12.06
C ALA A 54 12.69 -9.90 11.00
N THR A 55 12.24 -9.29 9.91
CA THR A 55 11.39 -9.94 8.89
C THR A 55 12.13 -10.26 7.59
N GLY A 56 13.43 -10.01 7.50
CA GLY A 56 14.19 -10.19 6.25
C GLY A 56 13.64 -9.31 5.12
N GLY A 57 13.42 -8.02 5.40
CA GLY A 57 12.85 -7.08 4.43
C GLY A 57 11.38 -7.35 4.10
N LEU A 58 10.62 -7.87 5.07
CA LEU A 58 9.23 -8.31 5.01
C LEU A 58 9.02 -9.69 4.36
N GLN A 59 10.03 -10.32 3.78
CA GLN A 59 9.88 -11.60 3.06
C GLN A 59 9.27 -12.69 3.95
N LYS A 60 9.71 -12.80 5.21
CA LYS A 60 9.21 -13.82 6.16
C LYS A 60 7.71 -13.73 6.44
N LEU A 61 7.08 -12.57 6.22
CA LEU A 61 5.65 -12.40 6.43
C LEU A 61 4.80 -13.02 5.30
N PHE A 62 5.43 -13.40 4.20
CA PHE A 62 4.77 -13.89 2.99
C PHE A 62 5.30 -15.25 2.52
N GLU A 63 6.03 -15.98 3.39
CA GLU A 63 6.63 -17.29 3.06
C GLU A 63 5.58 -18.37 2.85
N ASP A 64 4.40 -18.25 3.48
CA ASP A 64 3.35 -19.29 3.45
C ASP A 64 2.47 -19.26 2.18
N GLY A 65 2.71 -18.33 1.27
CA GLY A 65 1.91 -18.26 0.04
C GLY A 65 2.36 -17.22 -0.97
N GLU A 66 1.96 -17.45 -2.20
CA GLU A 66 2.18 -16.50 -3.30
C GLU A 66 1.19 -15.34 -3.19
N VAL A 67 1.70 -14.12 -3.07
CA VAL A 67 0.87 -12.92 -3.22
C VAL A 67 0.59 -12.68 -4.69
N ARG A 68 -0.68 -12.71 -5.07
CA ARG A 68 -1.11 -12.47 -6.45
C ARG A 68 -1.55 -11.05 -6.64
N PRO A 69 -0.98 -10.31 -7.60
CA PRO A 69 -1.39 -8.95 -7.89
C PRO A 69 -2.89 -8.87 -8.17
N SER A 70 -3.58 -8.05 -7.39
CA SER A 70 -5.02 -7.81 -7.52
C SER A 70 -5.29 -6.31 -7.54
N LEU A 71 -6.30 -5.89 -8.29
CA LEU A 71 -6.66 -4.48 -8.32
C LEU A 71 -7.28 -4.08 -6.99
N LEU A 72 -6.62 -3.18 -6.28
CA LEU A 72 -7.05 -2.69 -4.97
C LEU A 72 -7.76 -1.34 -5.09
N HIS A 73 -8.70 -1.10 -4.20
CA HIS A 73 -9.25 0.24 -3.98
C HIS A 73 -8.16 1.20 -3.46
N GLY A 74 -7.28 0.74 -2.59
CA GLY A 74 -6.12 1.48 -2.09
C GLY A 74 -6.38 2.45 -0.95
N ASP A 75 -7.65 2.86 -0.73
CA ASP A 75 -8.05 3.78 0.35
C ASP A 75 -9.45 3.41 0.89
N LEU A 76 -9.65 2.14 1.21
CA LEU A 76 -10.95 1.63 1.64
C LEU A 76 -11.14 1.81 3.16
N TRP A 77 -11.93 2.79 3.52
CA TRP A 77 -12.35 3.09 4.88
C TRP A 77 -13.82 3.54 4.88
N ASN A 78 -14.41 3.77 6.06
CA ASN A 78 -15.83 4.09 6.18
C ASN A 78 -16.26 5.39 5.46
N GLY A 79 -15.33 6.32 5.25
CA GLY A 79 -15.58 7.56 4.48
C GLY A 79 -15.68 7.35 2.97
N ASN A 80 -15.22 6.20 2.45
CA ASN A 80 -15.28 5.82 1.04
C ASN A 80 -16.27 4.68 0.76
N LEU A 81 -17.21 4.50 1.67
CA LEU A 81 -18.32 3.55 1.60
C LEU A 81 -19.64 4.29 1.73
N ALA A 82 -20.62 3.93 0.93
CA ALA A 82 -21.98 4.40 1.07
C ALA A 82 -22.96 3.22 0.97
N SER A 83 -24.04 3.29 1.74
CA SER A 83 -25.19 2.40 1.63
C SER A 83 -26.42 3.27 1.53
N GLY A 84 -27.12 3.21 0.42
CA GLY A 84 -28.32 4.02 0.17
C GLY A 84 -29.57 3.16 0.06
N GLY A 85 -30.53 3.37 0.95
CA GLY A 85 -31.86 2.76 0.86
C GLY A 85 -31.84 1.23 0.73
N SER A 86 -32.50 0.70 -0.29
CA SER A 86 -32.57 -0.74 -0.60
C SER A 86 -31.50 -1.21 -1.58
N GLY A 87 -30.56 -0.34 -2.00
CA GLY A 87 -29.50 -0.68 -2.95
C GLY A 87 -28.29 -1.37 -2.32
N PRO A 88 -27.42 -2.00 -3.14
CA PRO A 88 -26.18 -2.59 -2.66
C PRO A 88 -25.21 -1.50 -2.16
N PRO A 89 -24.25 -1.86 -1.28
CA PRO A 89 -23.22 -0.93 -0.86
C PRO A 89 -22.37 -0.47 -2.06
N VAL A 90 -21.92 0.78 -2.01
CA VAL A 90 -21.09 1.41 -3.04
C VAL A 90 -19.77 1.84 -2.42
N ILE A 91 -18.68 1.58 -3.12
CA ILE A 91 -17.35 2.10 -2.80
C ILE A 91 -16.98 3.18 -3.83
N TYR A 92 -16.27 4.21 -3.38
CA TYR A 92 -15.89 5.34 -4.22
C TYR A 92 -14.55 5.94 -3.73
N ASP A 93 -14.03 6.90 -4.50
CA ASP A 93 -12.79 7.64 -4.22
C ASP A 93 -11.55 6.73 -4.01
N PRO A 94 -11.18 5.89 -4.99
CA PRO A 94 -10.07 4.98 -4.84
C PRO A 94 -8.70 5.65 -5.04
N ALA A 95 -7.68 5.08 -4.37
CA ALA A 95 -6.26 5.32 -4.64
C ALA A 95 -5.63 4.06 -5.28
N THR A 96 -6.13 3.69 -6.43
CA THR A 96 -5.99 2.37 -7.06
C THR A 96 -4.56 2.00 -7.47
N TYR A 97 -4.21 0.74 -7.26
CA TYR A 97 -3.00 0.09 -7.77
C TYR A 97 -3.16 -1.44 -7.71
N TYR A 98 -2.24 -2.19 -8.33
CA TYR A 98 -2.15 -3.64 -8.16
C TYR A 98 -1.25 -3.96 -6.95
N GLY A 99 -1.87 -4.55 -5.92
CA GLY A 99 -1.23 -4.95 -4.68
C GLY A 99 -1.59 -6.35 -4.22
#